data_29ac6c6f3ca32804778e8766c4928825
#
_entry.id   29ac6c6f3ca32804778e8766c4928825
#
_cell.length_a   1.000
_cell.length_b   1.000
_cell.length_c   1.000
_cell.angle_alpha   90.00
_cell.angle_beta   90.00
_cell.angle_gamma   90.00
#
_symmetry.space_group_name_H-M   'P 1'
#
loop_
_entity.id
_entity.type
_entity.pdbx_description
1 polymer ?
#
loop_
_entity_poly.entity_id
_entity_poly.type
_entity_poly.pdbx_seq_one_letter_code
_entity_poly.pdbx_strand_id
1 'polypeptide(L)'
;MSLSETATQAPQPANVLLEVNDLRVTFATPDGDVTAVNDLNFTLRAGETLGIVGESGSGKSQTAFALMGLLATNGRIGGSATFNGREILNLPERELNTLRAEQISMIFQDPMTSLNPYMRVGEQLMEVLMLHKGMSKAEAFEESVRMLDAVKMPEARKRMKMYPHEFSGGMRQRVMIAMALLCRPKLLIADELTTALDVTVQAQIMTLLNELKREFNTAIIMITHDLGVVAGICDKVLVMYAGRTMEYGKARDVFYQPVHPYSIGLLNAVPRLDSEGAEMLTIPGNPPNLLRLPKGCPFQPRCPHAMEICNNAPPLEAFSPGRLRACFKPVEELL
;
A
#
# COMPACT_ATOMS: atom_id res chain seq x y z
N MET A 1 54.99 -9.09 -20.49
CA MET A 1 53.74 -9.87 -20.36
C MET A 1 52.97 -9.24 -19.21
N SER A 2 52.03 -8.37 -19.56
CA SER A 2 51.17 -7.63 -18.61
C SER A 2 49.88 -8.40 -18.47
N LEU A 3 49.58 -8.91 -17.27
CA LEU A 3 48.29 -9.52 -16.94
C LEU A 3 47.30 -8.38 -16.65
N SER A 4 46.33 -8.19 -17.54
CA SER A 4 45.22 -7.30 -17.31
C SER A 4 44.27 -7.97 -16.32
N GLU A 5 44.17 -7.43 -15.11
CA GLU A 5 43.15 -7.75 -14.14
C GLU A 5 41.80 -7.26 -14.68
N THR A 6 40.96 -8.17 -15.09
CA THR A 6 39.53 -7.93 -15.35
C THR A 6 38.83 -7.74 -14.01
N ALA A 7 38.60 -6.48 -13.68
CA ALA A 7 37.75 -6.14 -12.54
C ALA A 7 36.32 -6.66 -12.81
N THR A 8 35.94 -7.68 -12.07
CA THR A 8 34.55 -8.19 -12.04
C THR A 8 33.66 -7.10 -11.44
N GLN A 9 32.92 -6.41 -12.27
CA GLN A 9 31.89 -5.48 -11.81
C GLN A 9 30.89 -6.24 -10.95
N ALA A 10 30.74 -5.82 -9.70
CA ALA A 10 29.67 -6.29 -8.83
C ALA A 10 28.33 -6.08 -9.55
N PRO A 11 27.34 -7.00 -9.41
CA PRO A 11 26.05 -6.86 -10.04
C PRO A 11 25.43 -5.54 -9.57
N GLN A 12 25.08 -4.67 -10.52
CA GLN A 12 24.36 -3.44 -10.23
C GLN A 12 23.09 -3.80 -9.44
N PRO A 13 22.81 -3.12 -8.32
CA PRO A 13 21.62 -3.40 -7.54
C PRO A 13 20.41 -3.24 -8.46
N ALA A 14 19.60 -4.28 -8.54
CA ALA A 14 18.33 -4.24 -9.26
C ALA A 14 17.58 -2.96 -8.88
N ASN A 15 17.03 -2.24 -9.87
CA ASN A 15 16.42 -0.92 -9.85
C ASN A 15 15.42 -0.72 -8.69
N VAL A 16 15.93 -0.52 -7.47
CA VAL A 16 15.15 -0.28 -6.25
C VAL A 16 14.61 1.14 -6.36
N LEU A 17 13.30 1.26 -6.35
CA LEU A 17 12.58 2.53 -6.42
C LEU A 17 12.38 3.13 -5.02
N LEU A 18 11.93 2.30 -4.08
CA LEU A 18 11.71 2.69 -2.69
C LEU A 18 12.34 1.64 -1.76
N GLU A 19 13.11 2.10 -0.81
CA GLU A 19 13.68 1.28 0.26
C GLU A 19 13.30 1.90 1.60
N VAL A 20 12.66 1.12 2.46
CA VAL A 20 12.20 1.53 3.79
C VAL A 20 12.93 0.68 4.83
N ASN A 21 13.61 1.36 5.76
CA ASN A 21 14.41 0.75 6.81
C ASN A 21 13.98 1.27 8.17
N ASP A 22 13.59 0.35 9.06
CA ASP A 22 13.23 0.59 10.45
C ASP A 22 12.21 1.72 10.64
N LEU A 23 11.26 1.85 9.68
CA LEU A 23 10.24 2.89 9.75
C LEU A 23 9.44 2.74 11.03
N ARG A 24 9.40 3.84 11.79
CA ARG A 24 8.64 3.96 13.03
C ARG A 24 7.75 5.19 12.98
N VAL A 25 6.49 5.02 13.37
CA VAL A 25 5.53 6.11 13.52
C VAL A 25 4.94 6.06 14.91
N THR A 26 5.11 7.13 15.66
CA THR A 26 4.63 7.26 17.04
C THR A 26 3.82 8.53 17.20
N PHE A 27 2.65 8.45 17.83
CA PHE A 27 1.77 9.58 18.13
C PHE A 27 1.80 9.88 19.62
N ALA A 28 2.05 11.13 19.96
CA ALA A 28 1.88 11.61 21.33
C ALA A 28 0.39 11.81 21.62
N THR A 29 -0.15 11.07 22.60
CA THR A 29 -1.55 11.21 23.04
C THR A 29 -1.63 11.55 24.52
N PRO A 30 -2.77 12.06 25.03
CA PRO A 30 -2.93 12.34 26.46
C PRO A 30 -2.71 11.10 27.35
N ASP A 31 -3.00 9.92 26.83
CA ASP A 31 -2.87 8.63 27.53
C ASP A 31 -1.47 7.99 27.40
N GLY A 32 -0.55 8.62 26.66
CA GLY A 32 0.80 8.13 26.39
C GLY A 32 1.14 8.05 24.90
N ASP A 33 2.35 7.63 24.61
CA ASP A 33 2.81 7.46 23.23
C ASP A 33 2.26 6.18 22.60
N VAL A 34 1.65 6.31 21.42
CA VAL A 34 1.12 5.19 20.61
C VAL A 34 2.05 4.94 19.44
N THR A 35 2.70 3.79 19.38
CA THR A 35 3.51 3.38 18.24
C THR A 35 2.64 2.64 17.22
N ALA A 36 2.24 3.33 16.16
CA ALA A 36 1.37 2.80 15.11
C ALA A 36 2.13 2.00 14.03
N VAL A 37 3.41 2.30 13.80
CA VAL A 37 4.33 1.55 12.95
C VAL A 37 5.62 1.34 13.72
N ASN A 38 6.15 0.13 13.73
CA ASN A 38 7.26 -0.26 14.57
C ASN A 38 8.22 -1.17 13.82
N ASP A 39 9.38 -0.61 13.44
CA ASP A 39 10.47 -1.27 12.74
C ASP A 39 10.03 -1.95 11.43
N LEU A 40 9.31 -1.21 10.58
CA LEU A 40 8.84 -1.71 9.30
C LEU A 40 9.95 -1.62 8.25
N ASN A 41 10.20 -2.75 7.58
CA ASN A 41 11.25 -2.88 6.58
C ASN A 41 10.69 -3.50 5.30
N PHE A 42 10.91 -2.87 4.14
CA PHE A 42 10.60 -3.44 2.84
C PHE A 42 11.30 -2.70 1.70
N THR A 43 11.36 -3.35 0.54
CA THR A 43 11.86 -2.76 -0.70
C THR A 43 10.83 -2.91 -1.80
N LEU A 44 10.72 -1.90 -2.67
CA LEU A 44 9.86 -1.88 -3.84
C LEU A 44 10.68 -1.51 -5.07
N ARG A 45 10.54 -2.29 -6.15
CA ARG A 45 11.20 -2.02 -7.43
C ARG A 45 10.28 -1.25 -8.36
N ALA A 46 10.86 -0.61 -9.39
CA ALA A 46 10.07 0.03 -10.44
C ALA A 46 9.13 -0.99 -11.10
N GLY A 47 7.86 -0.62 -11.28
CA GLY A 47 6.82 -1.47 -11.86
C GLY A 47 6.37 -2.65 -10.98
N GLU A 48 6.89 -2.82 -9.75
CA GLU A 48 6.46 -3.84 -8.79
C GLU A 48 5.24 -3.39 -8.01
N THR A 49 4.39 -4.34 -7.58
CA THR A 49 3.26 -4.07 -6.68
C THR A 49 3.48 -4.77 -5.34
N LEU A 50 3.48 -4.00 -4.26
CA LEU A 50 3.51 -4.48 -2.88
C LEU A 50 2.13 -4.32 -2.25
N GLY A 51 1.54 -5.43 -1.80
CA GLY A 51 0.35 -5.42 -0.95
C GLY A 51 0.74 -5.27 0.51
N ILE A 52 0.16 -4.29 1.22
CA ILE A 52 0.25 -4.19 2.68
C ILE A 52 -1.11 -4.55 3.24
N VAL A 53 -1.19 -5.69 3.94
CA VAL A 53 -2.45 -6.27 4.42
C VAL A 53 -2.46 -6.44 5.94
N GLY A 54 -3.66 -6.49 6.52
CA GLY A 54 -3.87 -6.68 7.95
C GLY A 54 -5.20 -6.09 8.40
N GLU A 55 -5.60 -6.37 9.63
CA GLU A 55 -6.83 -5.83 10.22
C GLU A 55 -6.80 -4.29 10.34
N SER A 56 -7.97 -3.69 10.55
CA SER A 56 -8.07 -2.26 10.86
C SER A 56 -7.23 -1.92 12.09
N GLY A 57 -6.57 -0.76 12.08
CA GLY A 57 -5.69 -0.32 13.17
C GLY A 57 -4.30 -0.98 13.18
N SER A 58 -3.94 -1.83 12.21
CA SER A 58 -2.60 -2.46 12.16
C SER A 58 -1.46 -1.51 11.74
N GLY A 59 -1.75 -0.26 11.35
CA GLY A 59 -0.74 0.75 11.00
C GLY A 59 -0.54 0.97 9.49
N LYS A 60 -1.28 0.29 8.62
CA LYS A 60 -1.13 0.33 7.14
C LYS A 60 -1.17 1.75 6.56
N SER A 61 -2.26 2.48 6.81
CA SER A 61 -2.42 3.87 6.32
C SER A 61 -1.40 4.82 6.93
N GLN A 62 -0.97 4.57 8.18
CA GLN A 62 0.07 5.40 8.82
C GLN A 62 1.44 5.22 8.14
N THR A 63 1.72 4.03 7.59
CA THR A 63 2.91 3.80 6.75
C THR A 63 2.85 4.66 5.48
N ALA A 64 1.71 4.69 4.79
CA ALA A 64 1.52 5.54 3.61
C ALA A 64 1.64 7.04 3.95
N PHE A 65 1.00 7.49 5.03
CA PHE A 65 1.05 8.89 5.45
C PHE A 65 2.45 9.32 5.87
N ALA A 66 3.25 8.43 6.49
CA ALA A 66 4.65 8.71 6.78
C ALA A 66 5.47 8.94 5.51
N LEU A 67 5.33 8.08 4.49
CA LEU A 67 6.02 8.22 3.20
C LEU A 67 5.60 9.48 2.43
N MET A 68 4.35 9.91 2.60
CA MET A 68 3.81 11.11 1.96
C MET A 68 4.02 12.39 2.78
N GLY A 69 4.53 12.31 4.03
CA GLY A 69 4.64 13.45 4.94
C GLY A 69 3.27 14.02 5.35
N LEU A 70 2.28 13.15 5.52
CA LEU A 70 0.88 13.51 5.82
C LEU A 70 0.43 13.09 7.23
N LEU A 71 1.37 12.81 8.13
CA LEU A 71 1.03 12.48 9.50
C LEU A 71 0.37 13.67 10.22
N ALA A 72 -0.48 13.36 11.19
CA ALA A 72 -1.01 14.36 12.11
C ALA A 72 0.14 15.07 12.88
N THR A 73 -0.10 16.29 13.32
CA THR A 73 0.92 17.16 13.94
C THR A 73 1.55 16.59 15.22
N ASN A 74 0.85 15.66 15.90
CA ASN A 74 1.37 14.94 17.08
C ASN A 74 2.13 13.65 16.70
N GLY A 75 2.30 13.38 15.40
CA GLY A 75 3.04 12.22 14.87
C GLY A 75 4.54 12.51 14.77
N ARG A 76 5.34 11.50 15.09
CA ARG A 76 6.80 11.50 14.94
C ARG A 76 7.23 10.32 14.08
N ILE A 77 8.18 10.56 13.16
CA ILE A 77 8.71 9.56 12.23
C ILE A 77 10.17 9.29 12.61
N GLY A 78 10.52 8.00 12.70
CA GLY A 78 11.88 7.49 12.80
C GLY A 78 12.19 6.48 11.70
N GLY A 79 13.45 6.10 11.57
CA GLY A 79 13.93 5.22 10.51
C GLY A 79 14.34 6.01 9.25
N SER A 80 14.34 5.34 8.11
CA SER A 80 14.73 5.89 6.81
C SER A 80 13.81 5.38 5.71
N ALA A 81 13.52 6.22 4.72
CA ALA A 81 12.88 5.82 3.47
C ALA A 81 13.56 6.53 2.30
N THR A 82 14.25 5.78 1.46
CA THR A 82 14.90 6.33 0.28
C THR A 82 14.07 6.03 -0.97
N PHE A 83 13.73 7.08 -1.71
CA PHE A 83 13.03 7.00 -2.99
C PHE A 83 13.96 7.46 -4.12
N ASN A 84 14.24 6.60 -5.08
CA ASN A 84 15.29 6.83 -6.10
C ASN A 84 16.64 7.24 -5.48
N GLY A 85 17.03 6.62 -4.36
CA GLY A 85 18.28 6.94 -3.65
C GLY A 85 18.25 8.25 -2.85
N ARG A 86 17.13 8.97 -2.77
CA ARG A 86 16.97 10.17 -1.95
C ARG A 86 16.13 9.86 -0.72
N GLU A 87 16.60 10.29 0.46
CA GLU A 87 15.80 10.23 1.70
C GLU A 87 14.56 11.12 1.58
N ILE A 88 13.38 10.57 1.92
CA ILE A 88 12.10 11.28 1.81
C ILE A 88 11.40 11.51 3.15
N LEU A 89 11.83 10.87 4.25
CA LEU A 89 11.23 11.11 5.57
C LEU A 89 11.66 12.47 6.12
N ASN A 90 10.74 13.12 6.82
CA ASN A 90 10.98 14.40 7.48
C ASN A 90 11.49 15.54 6.58
N LEU A 91 11.25 15.44 5.27
CA LEU A 91 11.57 16.53 4.35
C LEU A 91 10.72 17.78 4.64
N PRO A 92 11.27 18.98 4.43
CA PRO A 92 10.49 20.21 4.44
C PRO A 92 9.34 20.17 3.43
N GLU A 93 8.20 20.77 3.76
CA GLU A 93 6.98 20.78 2.92
C GLU A 93 7.27 21.21 1.48
N ARG A 94 8.15 22.21 1.28
CA ARG A 94 8.56 22.69 -0.05
C ARG A 94 9.20 21.57 -0.89
N GLU A 95 10.00 20.72 -0.27
CA GLU A 95 10.67 19.61 -0.96
C GLU A 95 9.71 18.44 -1.20
N LEU A 96 8.84 18.12 -0.22
CA LEU A 96 7.78 17.12 -0.38
C LEU A 96 6.85 17.47 -1.54
N ASN A 97 6.51 18.76 -1.71
CA ASN A 97 5.65 19.22 -2.79
C ASN A 97 6.26 19.04 -4.19
N THR A 98 7.60 18.94 -4.31
CA THR A 98 8.26 18.58 -5.58
C THR A 98 8.17 17.09 -5.90
N LEU A 99 7.91 16.25 -4.91
CA LEU A 99 7.75 14.80 -5.08
C LEU A 99 6.30 14.40 -5.28
N ARG A 100 5.39 15.07 -4.57
CA ARG A 100 3.94 14.80 -4.62
C ARG A 100 3.40 15.08 -6.02
N ALA A 101 2.51 14.24 -6.47
CA ALA A 101 1.90 14.17 -7.80
C ALA A 101 2.90 13.81 -8.93
N GLU A 102 4.08 14.40 -9.00
CA GLU A 102 5.03 14.16 -10.09
C GLU A 102 5.81 12.85 -9.98
N GLN A 103 6.19 12.47 -8.75
CA GLN A 103 7.01 11.29 -8.50
C GLN A 103 6.26 10.25 -7.68
N ILE A 104 5.52 10.69 -6.67
CA ILE A 104 4.73 9.85 -5.78
C ILE A 104 3.32 10.41 -5.73
N SER A 105 2.33 9.58 -6.00
CA SER A 105 0.93 9.95 -5.89
C SER A 105 0.19 9.01 -4.93
N MET A 106 -0.93 9.47 -4.38
CA MET A 106 -1.73 8.68 -3.44
C MET A 106 -3.21 8.79 -3.79
N ILE A 107 -3.90 7.65 -3.72
CA ILE A 107 -5.37 7.57 -3.72
C ILE A 107 -5.80 7.26 -2.30
N PHE A 108 -6.63 8.14 -1.74
CA PHE A 108 -7.15 8.01 -0.38
C PHE A 108 -8.37 7.09 -0.33
N GLN A 109 -8.66 6.58 0.87
CA GLN A 109 -9.69 5.58 1.14
C GLN A 109 -11.10 5.99 0.70
N ASP A 110 -11.46 7.27 0.82
CA ASP A 110 -12.82 7.75 0.56
C ASP A 110 -12.92 8.58 -0.73
N PRO A 111 -13.54 8.04 -1.80
CA PRO A 111 -13.78 8.78 -3.03
C PRO A 111 -14.72 9.97 -2.88
N MET A 112 -15.57 9.95 -1.84
CA MET A 112 -16.57 11.00 -1.63
C MET A 112 -15.96 12.28 -1.11
N THR A 113 -14.89 12.16 -0.31
CA THR A 113 -14.19 13.30 0.30
C THR A 113 -12.98 13.77 -0.53
N SER A 114 -12.51 12.94 -1.47
CA SER A 114 -11.32 13.23 -2.28
C SER A 114 -11.59 14.18 -3.45
N LEU A 115 -12.83 14.21 -3.97
CA LEU A 115 -13.22 15.11 -5.03
C LEU A 115 -14.01 16.31 -4.46
N ASN A 116 -13.65 17.53 -4.87
CA ASN A 116 -14.38 18.71 -4.47
C ASN A 116 -15.78 18.71 -5.13
N PRO A 117 -16.89 18.60 -4.36
CA PRO A 117 -18.24 18.49 -4.92
C PRO A 117 -18.72 19.77 -5.62
N TYR A 118 -18.08 20.92 -5.37
CA TYR A 118 -18.43 22.23 -5.92
C TYR A 118 -17.65 22.60 -7.17
N MET A 119 -16.68 21.76 -7.59
CA MET A 119 -15.89 21.96 -8.80
C MET A 119 -16.20 20.86 -9.82
N ARG A 120 -16.18 21.23 -11.11
CA ARG A 120 -16.32 20.25 -12.19
C ARG A 120 -15.13 19.30 -12.20
N VAL A 121 -15.37 18.05 -12.57
CA VAL A 121 -14.31 17.03 -12.65
C VAL A 121 -13.16 17.48 -13.56
N GLY A 122 -13.48 18.07 -14.72
CA GLY A 122 -12.46 18.57 -15.63
C GLY A 122 -11.59 19.68 -15.03
N GLU A 123 -12.17 20.56 -14.23
CA GLU A 123 -11.42 21.65 -13.57
C GLU A 123 -10.39 21.07 -12.57
N GLN A 124 -10.80 20.09 -11.79
CA GLN A 124 -9.91 19.42 -10.82
C GLN A 124 -8.78 18.66 -11.51
N LEU A 125 -9.05 17.96 -12.62
CA LEU A 125 -8.03 17.27 -13.39
C LEU A 125 -7.05 18.25 -14.05
N MET A 126 -7.55 19.30 -14.71
CA MET A 126 -6.71 20.31 -15.33
C MET A 126 -5.82 21.05 -14.33
N GLU A 127 -6.31 21.33 -13.13
CA GLU A 127 -5.57 22.02 -12.07
C GLU A 127 -4.27 21.26 -11.74
N VAL A 128 -4.34 19.93 -11.62
CA VAL A 128 -3.15 19.08 -11.38
C VAL A 128 -2.10 19.27 -12.47
N LEU A 129 -2.50 19.25 -13.74
CA LEU A 129 -1.58 19.38 -14.87
C LEU A 129 -1.02 20.81 -15.02
N MET A 130 -1.85 21.81 -14.79
CA MET A 130 -1.43 23.21 -14.84
C MET A 130 -0.43 23.52 -13.72
N LEU A 131 -0.69 23.00 -12.49
CA LEU A 131 0.16 23.24 -11.33
C LEU A 131 1.51 22.50 -11.43
N HIS A 132 1.47 21.20 -11.74
CA HIS A 132 2.65 20.32 -11.66
C HIS A 132 3.40 20.19 -12.98
N LYS A 133 2.73 20.35 -14.12
CA LYS A 133 3.37 20.23 -15.45
C LYS A 133 3.49 21.55 -16.20
N GLY A 134 2.96 22.65 -15.64
CA GLY A 134 3.00 23.95 -16.29
C GLY A 134 2.23 24.02 -17.62
N MET A 135 1.28 23.09 -17.83
CA MET A 135 0.51 23.04 -19.07
C MET A 135 -0.45 24.23 -19.19
N SER A 136 -0.67 24.70 -20.41
CA SER A 136 -1.76 25.63 -20.69
C SER A 136 -3.12 24.95 -20.44
N LYS A 137 -4.16 25.75 -20.23
CA LYS A 137 -5.52 25.23 -20.00
C LYS A 137 -6.02 24.33 -21.14
N ALA A 138 -5.66 24.64 -22.38
CA ALA A 138 -6.05 23.86 -23.56
C ALA A 138 -5.33 22.48 -23.58
N GLU A 139 -4.01 22.46 -23.33
CA GLU A 139 -3.24 21.23 -23.25
C GLU A 139 -3.71 20.36 -22.08
N ALA A 140 -3.92 20.96 -20.89
CA ALA A 140 -4.40 20.27 -19.71
C ALA A 140 -5.80 19.65 -19.94
N PHE A 141 -6.67 20.32 -20.70
CA PHE A 141 -7.98 19.80 -21.06
C PHE A 141 -7.85 18.53 -21.91
N GLU A 142 -7.05 18.59 -22.98
CA GLU A 142 -6.89 17.44 -23.90
C GLU A 142 -6.18 16.27 -23.21
N GLU A 143 -5.19 16.51 -22.36
CA GLU A 143 -4.53 15.45 -21.60
C GLU A 143 -5.46 14.84 -20.55
N SER A 144 -6.29 15.65 -19.88
CA SER A 144 -7.30 15.15 -18.94
C SER A 144 -8.33 14.27 -19.64
N VAL A 145 -8.76 14.62 -20.85
CA VAL A 145 -9.67 13.77 -21.67
C VAL A 145 -9.00 12.46 -21.99
N ARG A 146 -7.71 12.48 -22.49
CA ARG A 146 -6.96 11.25 -22.76
C ARG A 146 -6.82 10.35 -21.54
N MET A 147 -6.56 10.93 -20.37
CA MET A 147 -6.47 10.15 -19.13
C MET A 147 -7.83 9.57 -18.71
N LEU A 148 -8.93 10.31 -18.88
CA LEU A 148 -10.27 9.76 -18.63
C LEU A 148 -10.61 8.63 -19.61
N ASP A 149 -10.20 8.70 -20.87
CA ASP A 149 -10.32 7.60 -21.83
C ASP A 149 -9.47 6.39 -21.40
N ALA A 150 -8.22 6.61 -20.94
CA ALA A 150 -7.33 5.56 -20.45
C ALA A 150 -7.93 4.80 -19.25
N VAL A 151 -8.63 5.50 -18.34
CA VAL A 151 -9.39 4.87 -17.26
C VAL A 151 -10.76 4.32 -17.69
N LYS A 152 -10.99 4.21 -19.00
CA LYS A 152 -12.22 3.67 -19.59
C LYS A 152 -13.49 4.41 -19.12
N MET A 153 -13.41 5.75 -19.01
CA MET A 153 -14.55 6.61 -18.71
C MET A 153 -15.40 6.78 -19.99
N PRO A 154 -16.66 6.37 -20.00
CA PRO A 154 -17.51 6.55 -21.18
C PRO A 154 -17.74 8.05 -21.43
N GLU A 155 -17.68 8.47 -22.70
CA GLU A 155 -17.90 9.88 -23.11
C GLU A 155 -17.00 10.88 -22.34
N ALA A 156 -15.72 10.58 -22.16
CA ALA A 156 -14.77 11.33 -21.33
C ALA A 156 -14.85 12.85 -21.52
N ARG A 157 -14.87 13.34 -22.77
CA ARG A 157 -14.94 14.77 -23.10
C ARG A 157 -16.22 15.46 -22.58
N LYS A 158 -17.35 14.78 -22.59
CA LYS A 158 -18.59 15.29 -22.01
C LYS A 158 -18.53 15.33 -20.49
N ARG A 159 -17.93 14.30 -19.90
CA ARG A 159 -17.78 14.16 -18.44
C ARG A 159 -16.91 15.23 -17.80
N MET A 160 -15.98 15.84 -18.54
CA MET A 160 -15.19 16.98 -18.07
C MET A 160 -16.04 18.14 -17.52
N LYS A 161 -17.27 18.31 -18.01
CA LYS A 161 -18.17 19.41 -17.59
C LYS A 161 -19.07 19.05 -16.42
N MET A 162 -19.05 17.79 -15.96
CA MET A 162 -19.92 17.29 -14.90
C MET A 162 -19.31 17.47 -13.52
N TYR A 163 -20.15 17.46 -12.50
CA TYR A 163 -19.76 17.51 -11.10
C TYR A 163 -19.63 16.09 -10.50
N PRO A 164 -18.84 15.90 -9.44
CA PRO A 164 -18.66 14.58 -8.82
C PRO A 164 -19.96 13.87 -8.43
N HIS A 165 -20.99 14.59 -8.00
CA HIS A 165 -22.25 14.00 -7.57
C HIS A 165 -23.08 13.40 -8.74
N GLU A 166 -22.75 13.76 -9.99
CA GLU A 166 -23.38 13.19 -11.19
C GLU A 166 -22.74 11.86 -11.65
N PHE A 167 -21.71 11.38 -10.93
CA PHE A 167 -20.99 10.14 -11.22
C PHE A 167 -21.41 9.03 -10.26
N SER A 168 -21.47 7.79 -10.76
CA SER A 168 -21.58 6.60 -9.90
C SER A 168 -20.29 6.39 -9.07
N GLY A 169 -20.34 5.55 -8.04
CA GLY A 169 -19.18 5.23 -7.21
C GLY A 169 -17.98 4.76 -8.02
N GLY A 170 -18.17 3.78 -8.90
CA GLY A 170 -17.10 3.28 -9.77
C GLY A 170 -16.57 4.32 -10.76
N MET A 171 -17.41 5.26 -11.23
CA MET A 171 -16.96 6.38 -12.07
C MET A 171 -16.11 7.38 -11.29
N ARG A 172 -16.49 7.72 -10.05
CA ARG A 172 -15.68 8.58 -9.16
C ARG A 172 -14.32 7.94 -8.89
N GLN A 173 -14.30 6.62 -8.66
CA GLN A 173 -13.08 5.87 -8.48
C GLN A 173 -12.15 5.98 -9.69
N ARG A 174 -12.69 5.85 -10.92
CA ARG A 174 -11.93 6.05 -12.16
C ARG A 174 -11.39 7.48 -12.28
N VAL A 175 -12.16 8.49 -11.89
CA VAL A 175 -11.69 9.90 -11.86
C VAL A 175 -10.50 10.04 -10.88
N MET A 176 -10.57 9.45 -9.70
CA MET A 176 -9.48 9.49 -8.72
C MET A 176 -8.22 8.79 -9.22
N ILE A 177 -8.36 7.63 -9.86
CA ILE A 177 -7.24 6.93 -10.50
C ILE A 177 -6.64 7.81 -11.61
N ALA A 178 -7.50 8.39 -12.46
CA ALA A 178 -7.06 9.32 -13.50
C ALA A 178 -6.26 10.49 -12.91
N MET A 179 -6.81 11.14 -11.88
CA MET A 179 -6.16 12.27 -11.19
C MET A 179 -4.79 11.88 -10.62
N ALA A 180 -4.70 10.74 -9.96
CA ALA A 180 -3.45 10.25 -9.38
C ALA A 180 -2.39 9.91 -10.44
N LEU A 181 -2.80 9.52 -11.64
CA LEU A 181 -1.89 9.11 -12.72
C LEU A 181 -1.60 10.19 -13.77
N LEU A 182 -2.28 11.35 -13.72
CA LEU A 182 -2.11 12.45 -14.68
C LEU A 182 -0.65 12.88 -14.87
N CYS A 183 0.10 12.95 -13.77
CA CYS A 183 1.52 13.32 -13.81
C CYS A 183 2.46 12.14 -14.11
N ARG A 184 1.93 10.94 -14.34
CA ARG A 184 2.69 9.69 -14.56
C ARG A 184 3.71 9.43 -13.46
N PRO A 185 3.28 9.29 -12.19
CA PRO A 185 4.17 9.10 -11.06
C PRO A 185 4.90 7.76 -11.16
N LYS A 186 6.10 7.67 -10.58
CA LYS A 186 6.85 6.41 -10.47
C LYS A 186 6.28 5.49 -9.41
N LEU A 187 5.64 6.05 -8.37
CA LEU A 187 5.01 5.33 -7.28
C LEU A 187 3.58 5.82 -7.07
N LEU A 188 2.65 4.88 -7.05
CA LEU A 188 1.26 5.10 -6.64
C LEU A 188 1.00 4.37 -5.32
N ILE A 189 0.50 5.08 -4.32
CA ILE A 189 0.02 4.49 -3.08
C ILE A 189 -1.50 4.47 -3.14
N ALA A 190 -2.11 3.30 -3.08
CA ALA A 190 -3.56 3.11 -3.12
C ALA A 190 -4.03 2.61 -1.74
N ASP A 191 -4.65 3.50 -0.96
CA ASP A 191 -5.14 3.18 0.37
C ASP A 191 -6.63 2.81 0.29
N GLU A 192 -6.93 1.54 0.50
CA GLU A 192 -8.27 0.93 0.47
C GLU A 192 -9.13 1.31 -0.75
N LEU A 193 -8.51 1.28 -1.93
CA LEU A 193 -9.06 1.76 -3.20
C LEU A 193 -10.45 1.20 -3.55
N THR A 194 -10.81 0.02 -3.07
CA THR A 194 -12.04 -0.68 -3.46
C THR A 194 -13.07 -0.81 -2.33
N THR A 195 -12.82 -0.20 -1.19
CA THR A 195 -13.80 -0.15 -0.09
C THR A 195 -15.10 0.48 -0.56
N ALA A 196 -16.23 -0.15 -0.23
CA ALA A 196 -17.59 0.24 -0.63
C ALA A 196 -17.93 0.09 -2.14
N LEU A 197 -17.15 -0.66 -2.91
CA LEU A 197 -17.53 -1.07 -4.27
C LEU A 197 -18.08 -2.50 -4.28
N ASP A 198 -19.01 -2.77 -5.19
CA ASP A 198 -19.42 -4.16 -5.46
C ASP A 198 -18.28 -4.96 -6.09
N VAL A 199 -18.32 -6.29 -5.92
CA VAL A 199 -17.25 -7.21 -6.35
C VAL A 199 -16.94 -7.10 -7.86
N THR A 200 -17.95 -6.83 -8.67
CA THR A 200 -17.79 -6.72 -10.14
C THR A 200 -17.03 -5.44 -10.50
N VAL A 201 -17.40 -4.31 -9.91
CA VAL A 201 -16.72 -3.02 -10.11
C VAL A 201 -15.30 -3.08 -9.55
N GLN A 202 -15.12 -3.71 -8.38
CA GLN A 202 -13.79 -3.94 -7.80
C GLN A 202 -12.87 -4.70 -8.76
N ALA A 203 -13.33 -5.82 -9.35
CA ALA A 203 -12.55 -6.59 -10.33
C ALA A 203 -12.19 -5.75 -11.56
N GLN A 204 -13.12 -4.92 -12.06
CA GLN A 204 -12.87 -4.02 -13.18
C GLN A 204 -11.81 -2.95 -12.84
N ILE A 205 -11.87 -2.36 -11.66
CA ILE A 205 -10.88 -1.37 -11.19
C ILE A 205 -9.50 -2.01 -11.03
N MET A 206 -9.41 -3.24 -10.50
CA MET A 206 -8.14 -3.95 -10.36
C MET A 206 -7.52 -4.29 -11.73
N THR A 207 -8.33 -4.75 -12.68
CA THR A 207 -7.87 -4.99 -14.05
C THR A 207 -7.35 -3.71 -14.69
N LEU A 208 -8.11 -2.62 -14.60
CA LEU A 208 -7.71 -1.31 -15.08
C LEU A 208 -6.39 -0.84 -14.46
N LEU A 209 -6.25 -0.94 -13.15
CA LEU A 209 -5.03 -0.52 -12.45
C LEU A 209 -3.81 -1.32 -12.91
N ASN A 210 -3.98 -2.64 -13.15
CA ASN A 210 -2.90 -3.49 -13.65
C ASN A 210 -2.51 -3.16 -15.10
N GLU A 211 -3.46 -2.78 -15.96
CA GLU A 211 -3.20 -2.28 -17.32
C GLU A 211 -2.38 -0.98 -17.26
N LEU A 212 -2.83 0.00 -16.46
CA LEU A 212 -2.18 1.31 -16.32
C LEU A 212 -0.79 1.21 -15.66
N LYS A 213 -0.63 0.32 -14.66
CA LYS A 213 0.68 -0.02 -14.06
C LYS A 213 1.70 -0.39 -15.14
N ARG A 214 1.29 -1.27 -16.07
CA ARG A 214 2.18 -1.73 -17.16
C ARG A 214 2.44 -0.64 -18.19
N GLU A 215 1.41 0.11 -18.56
CA GLU A 215 1.51 1.18 -19.55
C GLU A 215 2.45 2.31 -19.08
N PHE A 216 2.33 2.73 -17.81
CA PHE A 216 3.10 3.83 -17.24
C PHE A 216 4.35 3.39 -16.48
N ASN A 217 4.58 2.07 -16.35
CA ASN A 217 5.67 1.50 -15.54
C ASN A 217 5.70 2.04 -14.11
N THR A 218 4.52 2.24 -13.51
CA THR A 218 4.32 2.77 -12.17
C THR A 218 4.41 1.63 -11.15
N ALA A 219 5.22 1.78 -10.10
CA ALA A 219 5.18 0.87 -8.95
C ALA A 219 3.97 1.18 -8.07
N ILE A 220 3.40 0.18 -7.41
CA ILE A 220 2.19 0.36 -6.60
C ILE A 220 2.41 -0.18 -5.18
N ILE A 221 2.06 0.62 -4.17
CA ILE A 221 1.77 0.12 -2.82
C ILE A 221 0.27 0.06 -2.66
N MET A 222 -0.26 -1.16 -2.52
CA MET A 222 -1.69 -1.41 -2.33
C MET A 222 -1.96 -1.71 -0.87
N ILE A 223 -2.67 -0.83 -0.19
CA ILE A 223 -3.13 -1.04 1.19
C ILE A 223 -4.57 -1.52 1.14
N THR A 224 -4.83 -2.68 1.70
CA THR A 224 -6.18 -3.24 1.74
C THR A 224 -6.31 -4.28 2.87
N HIS A 225 -7.53 -4.53 3.28
CA HIS A 225 -7.88 -5.70 4.11
C HIS A 225 -8.41 -6.86 3.26
N ASP A 226 -8.63 -6.66 1.96
CA ASP A 226 -9.11 -7.68 1.03
C ASP A 226 -7.94 -8.46 0.42
N LEU A 227 -7.77 -9.69 0.92
CA LEU A 227 -6.73 -10.59 0.45
C LEU A 227 -6.97 -11.10 -0.97
N GLY A 228 -8.22 -11.18 -1.43
CA GLY A 228 -8.55 -11.56 -2.81
C GLY A 228 -8.01 -10.57 -3.83
N VAL A 229 -8.09 -9.27 -3.53
CA VAL A 229 -7.49 -8.21 -4.34
C VAL A 229 -5.99 -8.37 -4.46
N VAL A 230 -5.34 -8.61 -3.32
CA VAL A 230 -3.87 -8.74 -3.25
C VAL A 230 -3.37 -9.94 -4.03
N ALA A 231 -4.08 -11.08 -3.94
CA ALA A 231 -3.74 -12.29 -4.70
C ALA A 231 -3.74 -12.06 -6.22
N GLY A 232 -4.63 -11.17 -6.70
CA GLY A 232 -4.80 -10.92 -8.14
C GLY A 232 -3.82 -9.93 -8.76
N ILE A 233 -3.22 -9.02 -7.98
CA ILE A 233 -2.44 -7.90 -8.54
C ILE A 233 -1.04 -7.72 -7.94
N CYS A 234 -0.80 -8.20 -6.70
CA CYS A 234 0.46 -7.93 -6.01
C CYS A 234 1.54 -8.95 -6.36
N ASP A 235 2.76 -8.45 -6.54
CA ASP A 235 3.96 -9.28 -6.72
C ASP A 235 4.45 -9.81 -5.35
N LYS A 236 4.38 -8.95 -4.32
CA LYS A 236 4.75 -9.24 -2.94
C LYS A 236 3.68 -8.79 -1.96
N VAL A 237 3.70 -9.38 -0.79
CA VAL A 237 2.80 -9.06 0.32
C VAL A 237 3.56 -8.88 1.61
N LEU A 238 3.18 -7.86 2.36
CA LEU A 238 3.59 -7.57 3.71
C LEU A 238 2.34 -7.69 4.61
N VAL A 239 2.34 -8.68 5.48
CA VAL A 239 1.26 -8.90 6.45
C VAL A 239 1.60 -8.14 7.72
N MET A 240 0.76 -7.18 8.08
CA MET A 240 1.01 -6.24 9.17
C MET A 240 0.01 -6.44 10.33
N TYR A 241 0.52 -6.54 11.55
CA TYR A 241 -0.27 -6.63 12.78
C TYR A 241 0.34 -5.76 13.88
N ALA A 242 -0.48 -4.93 14.51
CA ALA A 242 -0.04 -4.05 15.61
C ALA A 242 1.24 -3.26 15.30
N GLY A 243 1.33 -2.70 14.11
CA GLY A 243 2.46 -1.90 13.65
C GLY A 243 3.68 -2.68 13.19
N ARG A 244 3.68 -4.02 13.24
CA ARG A 244 4.83 -4.87 12.90
C ARG A 244 4.57 -5.78 11.71
N THR A 245 5.62 -6.12 10.99
CA THR A 245 5.57 -7.18 9.97
C THR A 245 5.48 -8.54 10.65
N MET A 246 4.46 -9.32 10.31
CA MET A 246 4.30 -10.71 10.75
C MET A 246 4.86 -11.68 9.71
N GLU A 247 4.59 -11.39 8.44
CA GLU A 247 5.06 -12.18 7.31
C GLU A 247 5.29 -11.27 6.10
N TYR A 248 6.33 -11.56 5.31
CA TYR A 248 6.65 -10.87 4.06
C TYR A 248 7.14 -11.87 3.03
N GLY A 249 6.69 -11.74 1.78
CA GLY A 249 7.14 -12.63 0.71
C GLY A 249 6.43 -12.36 -0.60
N LYS A 250 6.66 -13.24 -1.59
CA LYS A 250 5.88 -13.22 -2.84
C LYS A 250 4.41 -13.47 -2.52
N ALA A 251 3.52 -12.78 -3.21
CA ALA A 251 2.08 -12.93 -2.98
C ALA A 251 1.66 -14.42 -3.05
N ARG A 252 2.07 -15.12 -4.09
CA ARG A 252 1.77 -16.55 -4.25
C ARG A 252 2.18 -17.39 -3.04
N ASP A 253 3.38 -17.16 -2.49
CA ASP A 253 3.90 -17.96 -1.38
C ASP A 253 3.10 -17.69 -0.09
N VAL A 254 2.77 -16.41 0.19
CA VAL A 254 1.97 -16.03 1.35
C VAL A 254 0.54 -16.58 1.27
N PHE A 255 -0.04 -16.61 0.06
CA PHE A 255 -1.42 -17.10 -0.12
C PHE A 255 -1.55 -18.63 -0.06
N TYR A 256 -0.63 -19.35 -0.70
CA TYR A 256 -0.75 -20.81 -0.81
C TYR A 256 0.00 -21.56 0.29
N GLN A 257 0.99 -20.94 0.91
CA GLN A 257 1.83 -21.55 1.95
C GLN A 257 2.14 -20.52 3.05
N PRO A 258 1.13 -19.97 3.74
CA PRO A 258 1.36 -19.01 4.83
C PRO A 258 2.19 -19.66 5.94
N VAL A 259 3.13 -18.92 6.53
CA VAL A 259 4.05 -19.42 7.55
C VAL A 259 3.91 -18.71 8.90
N HIS A 260 2.93 -17.82 9.04
CA HIS A 260 2.60 -17.16 10.30
C HIS A 260 1.14 -17.44 10.69
N PRO A 261 0.84 -17.78 11.96
CA PRO A 261 -0.54 -18.08 12.41
C PRO A 261 -1.55 -16.97 12.11
N TYR A 262 -1.14 -15.70 12.14
CA TYR A 262 -1.99 -14.57 11.77
C TYR A 262 -2.33 -14.56 10.28
N SER A 263 -1.36 -14.83 9.42
CA SER A 263 -1.58 -14.94 7.96
C SER A 263 -2.55 -16.08 7.64
N ILE A 264 -2.39 -17.24 8.30
CA ILE A 264 -3.29 -18.38 8.18
C ILE A 264 -4.72 -17.98 8.62
N GLY A 265 -4.85 -17.29 9.76
CA GLY A 265 -6.13 -16.81 10.26
C GLY A 265 -6.82 -15.84 9.31
N LEU A 266 -6.06 -14.88 8.73
CA LEU A 266 -6.59 -13.94 7.74
C LEU A 266 -7.10 -14.64 6.47
N LEU A 267 -6.34 -15.63 5.96
CA LEU A 267 -6.71 -16.39 4.77
C LEU A 267 -7.94 -17.28 5.01
N ASN A 268 -8.08 -17.87 6.19
CA ASN A 268 -9.22 -18.68 6.57
C ASN A 268 -10.51 -17.85 6.78
N ALA A 269 -10.37 -16.55 7.02
CA ALA A 269 -11.50 -15.62 7.11
C ALA A 269 -12.05 -15.17 5.75
N VAL A 270 -11.36 -15.49 4.62
CA VAL A 270 -11.84 -15.18 3.27
C VAL A 270 -12.83 -16.24 2.81
N PRO A 271 -14.06 -15.86 2.39
CA PRO A 271 -15.01 -16.82 1.85
C PRO A 271 -14.45 -17.52 0.61
N ARG A 272 -14.46 -18.85 0.60
CA ARG A 272 -14.10 -19.65 -0.58
C ARG A 272 -15.36 -19.98 -1.37
N LEU A 273 -15.37 -19.70 -2.66
CA LEU A 273 -16.51 -19.96 -3.54
C LEU A 273 -16.78 -21.45 -3.76
N ASP A 274 -15.80 -22.30 -3.49
CA ASP A 274 -15.81 -23.76 -3.74
C ASP A 274 -16.16 -24.60 -2.48
N SER A 275 -16.42 -23.95 -1.34
CA SER A 275 -16.78 -24.61 -0.10
C SER A 275 -18.23 -24.28 0.30
N GLU A 276 -19.21 -25.03 -0.24
CA GLU A 276 -20.59 -24.98 0.25
C GLU A 276 -20.63 -25.44 1.73
N GLY A 277 -20.96 -24.53 2.64
CA GLY A 277 -21.19 -24.84 4.07
C GLY A 277 -19.97 -24.82 4.99
N ALA A 278 -18.79 -24.37 4.57
CA ALA A 278 -17.68 -24.15 5.48
C ALA A 278 -17.94 -22.91 6.36
N GLU A 279 -17.93 -23.09 7.68
CA GLU A 279 -17.98 -21.98 8.63
C GLU A 279 -16.78 -21.08 8.39
N MET A 280 -17.02 -19.75 8.25
CA MET A 280 -15.95 -18.76 8.19
C MET A 280 -15.21 -18.75 9.53
N LEU A 281 -13.97 -19.20 9.53
CA LEU A 281 -13.12 -19.20 10.71
C LEU A 281 -12.57 -17.78 10.91
N THR A 282 -13.24 -16.99 11.73
CA THR A 282 -12.75 -15.68 12.13
C THR A 282 -11.61 -15.80 13.15
N ILE A 283 -10.65 -14.86 13.11
CA ILE A 283 -9.63 -14.77 14.16
C ILE A 283 -10.31 -14.35 15.46
N PRO A 284 -10.25 -15.16 16.54
CA PRO A 284 -10.96 -14.86 17.78
C PRO A 284 -10.40 -13.62 18.48
N GLY A 285 -11.25 -12.91 19.21
CA GLY A 285 -10.88 -11.73 20.00
C GLY A 285 -10.73 -10.46 19.16
N ASN A 286 -10.39 -9.37 19.84
CA ASN A 286 -10.23 -8.05 19.21
C ASN A 286 -8.75 -7.77 18.90
N PRO A 287 -8.44 -6.93 17.88
CA PRO A 287 -7.12 -6.37 17.68
C PRO A 287 -6.60 -5.70 18.94
N PRO A 288 -5.29 -5.74 19.22
CA PRO A 288 -4.73 -5.22 20.46
C PRO A 288 -4.82 -3.70 20.52
N ASN A 289 -4.95 -3.17 21.74
CA ASN A 289 -4.79 -1.76 21.99
C ASN A 289 -3.29 -1.40 21.87
N LEU A 290 -2.94 -0.51 20.94
CA LEU A 290 -1.55 -0.10 20.69
C LEU A 290 -0.89 0.63 21.88
N LEU A 291 -1.68 1.18 22.81
CA LEU A 291 -1.17 1.72 24.09
C LEU A 291 -0.73 0.62 25.07
N ARG A 292 -1.25 -0.59 24.93
CA ARG A 292 -1.06 -1.69 25.90
C ARG A 292 -0.72 -2.99 25.17
N LEU A 293 0.29 -2.93 24.28
CA LEU A 293 0.76 -4.14 23.60
C LEU A 293 1.41 -5.11 24.58
N PRO A 294 1.29 -6.43 24.37
CA PRO A 294 2.07 -7.41 25.12
C PRO A 294 3.58 -7.16 24.88
N LYS A 295 4.40 -7.47 25.88
CA LYS A 295 5.87 -7.30 25.79
C LYS A 295 6.50 -8.21 24.72
N GLY A 296 5.86 -9.36 24.43
CA GLY A 296 6.31 -10.34 23.47
C GLY A 296 5.67 -10.18 22.09
N CYS A 297 5.25 -11.31 21.52
CA CYS A 297 4.55 -11.37 20.25
C CYS A 297 3.19 -10.63 20.36
N PRO A 298 2.92 -9.61 19.55
CA PRO A 298 1.66 -8.86 19.65
C PRO A 298 0.43 -9.71 19.32
N PHE A 299 0.60 -10.79 18.56
CA PHE A 299 -0.48 -11.72 18.21
C PHE A 299 -0.70 -12.82 19.27
N GLN A 300 0.20 -12.99 20.25
CA GLN A 300 0.14 -14.05 21.25
C GLN A 300 -1.25 -14.21 21.91
N PRO A 301 -1.97 -13.13 22.32
CA PRO A 301 -3.26 -13.27 22.99
C PRO A 301 -4.37 -13.90 22.14
N ARG A 302 -4.20 -13.89 20.81
CA ARG A 302 -5.17 -14.41 19.83
C ARG A 302 -4.65 -15.64 19.08
N CYS A 303 -3.39 -16.03 19.33
CA CYS A 303 -2.73 -17.08 18.59
C CYS A 303 -3.14 -18.47 19.12
N PRO A 304 -3.73 -19.35 18.30
CA PRO A 304 -4.06 -20.71 18.72
C PRO A 304 -2.81 -21.57 18.97
N HIS A 305 -1.64 -21.13 18.51
CA HIS A 305 -0.34 -21.80 18.67
C HIS A 305 0.58 -21.07 19.66
N ALA A 306 0.02 -20.26 20.57
CA ALA A 306 0.83 -19.52 21.55
C ALA A 306 1.64 -20.48 22.43
N MET A 307 2.92 -20.12 22.65
CA MET A 307 3.87 -20.85 23.49
C MET A 307 4.47 -19.90 24.52
N GLU A 308 5.11 -20.43 25.55
CA GLU A 308 5.76 -19.62 26.61
C GLU A 308 6.82 -18.67 26.05
N ILE A 309 7.59 -19.11 25.03
CA ILE A 309 8.61 -18.28 24.34
C ILE A 309 8.00 -17.03 23.68
N CYS A 310 6.71 -17.04 23.33
CA CYS A 310 6.01 -15.88 22.74
C CYS A 310 5.85 -14.71 23.72
N ASN A 311 6.18 -14.86 25.00
CA ASN A 311 6.36 -13.76 25.94
C ASN A 311 7.54 -12.87 25.56
N ASN A 312 8.41 -13.32 24.66
CA ASN A 312 9.43 -12.53 23.98
C ASN A 312 8.92 -12.13 22.59
N ALA A 313 9.36 -10.96 22.08
CA ALA A 313 9.03 -10.53 20.73
C ALA A 313 9.84 -11.37 19.72
N PRO A 314 9.17 -12.09 18.78
CA PRO A 314 9.88 -12.81 17.75
C PRO A 314 10.59 -11.83 16.80
N PRO A 315 11.87 -12.07 16.47
CA PRO A 315 12.55 -11.29 15.45
C PRO A 315 11.93 -11.56 14.07
N LEU A 316 12.01 -10.58 13.18
CA LEU A 316 11.67 -10.77 11.77
C LEU A 316 12.87 -11.43 11.07
N GLU A 317 12.78 -12.71 10.78
CA GLU A 317 13.88 -13.50 10.23
C GLU A 317 13.59 -14.04 8.84
N ALA A 318 14.66 -14.29 8.07
CA ALA A 318 14.55 -14.95 6.79
C ALA A 318 14.14 -16.41 6.98
N PHE A 319 12.95 -16.76 6.44
CA PHE A 319 12.45 -18.13 6.43
C PHE A 319 12.94 -18.90 5.20
N SER A 320 12.98 -18.22 4.06
CA SER A 320 13.54 -18.71 2.80
C SER A 320 13.96 -17.51 1.94
N PRO A 321 14.64 -17.69 0.81
CA PRO A 321 15.06 -16.59 -0.04
C PRO A 321 13.90 -15.66 -0.43
N GLY A 322 13.99 -14.39 0.00
CA GLY A 322 12.97 -13.38 -0.26
C GLY A 322 11.70 -13.48 0.58
N ARG A 323 11.69 -14.31 1.64
CA ARG A 323 10.55 -14.50 2.54
C ARG A 323 10.98 -14.33 3.99
N LEU A 324 10.26 -13.48 4.72
CA LEU A 324 10.52 -13.18 6.13
C LEU A 324 9.30 -13.57 6.97
N ARG A 325 9.53 -13.95 8.23
CA ARG A 325 8.46 -14.15 9.22
C ARG A 325 8.91 -13.78 10.62
N ALA A 326 7.95 -13.39 11.46
CA ALA A 326 8.16 -13.08 12.88
C ALA A 326 7.39 -14.08 13.77
N CYS A 327 7.86 -15.33 13.83
CA CYS A 327 7.20 -16.39 14.61
C CYS A 327 8.21 -17.45 15.06
N PHE A 328 8.11 -17.88 16.34
CA PHE A 328 8.94 -18.96 16.89
C PHE A 328 8.43 -20.37 16.56
N LYS A 329 7.12 -20.51 16.22
CA LYS A 329 6.53 -21.82 15.96
C LYS A 329 7.10 -22.45 14.68
N PRO A 330 7.60 -23.69 14.68
CA PRO A 330 7.99 -24.41 13.47
C PRO A 330 6.84 -24.47 12.45
N VAL A 331 7.14 -24.34 11.16
CA VAL A 331 6.09 -24.27 10.11
C VAL A 331 5.39 -25.62 9.97
N GLU A 332 6.12 -26.71 10.15
CA GLU A 332 5.61 -28.09 10.10
C GLU A 332 4.50 -28.34 11.12
N GLU A 333 4.44 -27.53 12.17
CA GLU A 333 3.40 -27.61 13.22
C GLU A 333 2.26 -26.61 13.03
N LEU A 334 2.26 -25.84 11.92
CA LEU A 334 1.22 -24.86 11.59
C LEU A 334 0.25 -25.35 10.52
N LEU A 335 0.63 -26.37 9.75
CA LEU A 335 -0.09 -26.92 8.59
C LEU A 335 -0.87 -28.18 8.94
#